data_6571c502834a6bceb23f8240379e4825
#
_entry.id   6571c502834a6bceb23f8240379e4825
#
_cell.length_a   1.000
_cell.length_b   1.000
_cell.length_c   1.000
_cell.angle_alpha   90.00
_cell.angle_beta   90.00
_cell.angle_gamma   90.00
#
_symmetry.space_group_name_H-M   'P 1'
#
loop_
_entity.id
_entity.type
_entity.pdbx_description
1 polymer ?
#
loop_
_entity_poly.entity_id
_entity_poly.type
_entity_poly.pdbx_seq_one_letter_code
_entity_poly.pdbx_strand_id
1 'polypeptide(L)'
;MKSKIYSWLAIGGLFAALATDVHAKNVILFLGDGMGISTVTAARILAGQLKGMPGEEHALSFDQFEHVSLIKTYNTDAQVPDSAGTITAILSGEKTRMGVLGVSASVPRGDCASSLEHELPTILELAEEAGKATGIVSTARITHATPGGAYAHVPDRDWENSSTLPAEARALGCKDIALQLIELPHGDGPDVVLGGGRAQFMPSSAPDPEYPDKMGLRDDHRDLISEWLDNAKSRHYVWNAEQFQAVDASFTGQLLGLFEPSHMQFEADRSQDPGGEPSLAEMTKMALGRLSQNKEGFFLLVEAGRIDHGHHFGNAYRALTDTLALDAAVAAAVSATDPEQTLIVVTADHSHTLTISGYPTRGNPILGKVNQAASLVSQANSKYLPYTTLGYANGLGYKAVYPDLTDVDTTAPDYQQIAAVPLPMETHAGEDVAAFAAGKAAHGVKGVMEQDRLFHVMMQALINDPTKD
;
A
#
# COMPACT_ATOMS: atom_id res chain seq x y z
N MET A 1 -54.06 55.59 -37.14
CA MET A 1 -52.80 55.25 -36.43
C MET A 1 -53.04 53.94 -35.75
N LYS A 2 -52.48 52.81 -36.28
CA LYS A 2 -52.64 51.48 -35.71
C LYS A 2 -51.29 51.09 -34.99
N SER A 3 -51.30 50.91 -33.69
CA SER A 3 -50.18 50.46 -32.91
C SER A 3 -50.11 48.93 -32.96
N LYS A 4 -48.96 48.38 -33.40
CA LYS A 4 -48.66 46.96 -33.40
C LYS A 4 -47.99 46.63 -32.05
N ILE A 5 -48.64 45.78 -31.29
CA ILE A 5 -48.08 45.19 -30.06
C ILE A 5 -47.30 43.92 -30.51
N TYR A 6 -45.98 43.89 -30.26
CA TYR A 6 -45.16 42.68 -30.40
C TYR A 6 -45.16 41.91 -29.11
N SER A 7 -45.76 40.72 -29.11
CA SER A 7 -45.65 39.76 -28.03
C SER A 7 -44.30 39.03 -28.12
N TRP A 8 -43.45 39.17 -27.11
CA TRP A 8 -42.27 38.35 -26.94
C TRP A 8 -42.66 37.11 -26.18
N LEU A 9 -42.65 35.93 -26.83
CA LEU A 9 -42.69 34.64 -26.21
C LEU A 9 -41.27 34.35 -25.60
N ALA A 10 -41.15 34.42 -24.30
CA ALA A 10 -39.98 33.93 -23.59
C ALA A 10 -40.04 32.40 -23.56
N ILE A 11 -39.19 31.74 -24.35
CA ILE A 11 -38.92 30.31 -24.24
C ILE A 11 -37.95 30.14 -23.10
N GLY A 12 -38.49 29.86 -21.91
CA GLY A 12 -37.72 29.41 -20.76
C GLY A 12 -37.24 27.98 -20.97
N GLY A 13 -36.04 27.83 -21.50
CA GLY A 13 -35.37 26.52 -21.53
C GLY A 13 -35.00 26.12 -20.11
N LEU A 14 -35.69 25.14 -19.58
CA LEU A 14 -35.34 24.48 -18.32
C LEU A 14 -34.08 23.62 -18.59
N PHE A 15 -32.89 24.18 -18.36
CA PHE A 15 -31.69 23.36 -18.20
C PHE A 15 -31.80 22.63 -16.87
N ALA A 16 -32.38 21.44 -16.86
CA ALA A 16 -32.13 20.48 -15.82
C ALA A 16 -30.64 20.12 -15.93
N ALA A 17 -29.81 20.69 -15.05
CA ALA A 17 -28.49 20.16 -14.81
C ALA A 17 -28.71 18.74 -14.28
N LEU A 18 -28.44 17.74 -15.11
CA LEU A 18 -28.29 16.37 -14.66
C LEU A 18 -27.08 16.41 -13.71
N ALA A 19 -27.35 16.45 -12.40
CA ALA A 19 -26.33 16.13 -11.41
C ALA A 19 -25.84 14.72 -11.79
N THR A 20 -24.64 14.64 -12.36
CA THR A 20 -24.00 13.35 -12.61
C THR A 20 -23.76 12.74 -11.25
N ASP A 21 -24.44 11.63 -10.97
CA ASP A 21 -24.20 10.85 -9.76
C ASP A 21 -22.71 10.49 -9.70
N VAL A 22 -21.98 11.10 -8.78
CA VAL A 22 -20.54 10.91 -8.60
C VAL A 22 -20.22 9.70 -7.69
N HIS A 23 -21.24 9.04 -7.13
CA HIS A 23 -21.02 7.95 -6.20
C HIS A 23 -20.61 6.67 -6.93
N ALA A 24 -19.51 6.10 -6.49
CA ALA A 24 -19.15 4.72 -6.74
C ALA A 24 -19.79 3.84 -5.67
N LYS A 25 -20.06 2.60 -6.02
CA LYS A 25 -20.51 1.61 -5.05
C LYS A 25 -19.33 1.02 -4.25
N ASN A 26 -18.19 0.94 -4.95
CA ASN A 26 -16.98 0.31 -4.46
C ASN A 26 -15.78 1.25 -4.58
N VAL A 27 -14.87 1.13 -3.63
CA VAL A 27 -13.58 1.81 -3.66
C VAL A 27 -12.46 0.79 -3.41
N ILE A 28 -11.44 0.82 -4.25
CA ILE A 28 -10.22 0.02 -4.11
C ILE A 28 -9.03 0.98 -4.06
N LEU A 29 -8.30 0.95 -2.97
CA LEU A 29 -7.04 1.65 -2.82
C LEU A 29 -5.89 0.65 -2.95
N PHE A 30 -5.08 0.81 -3.98
CA PHE A 30 -3.79 0.13 -4.12
C PHE A 30 -2.69 1.05 -3.61
N LEU A 31 -1.86 0.54 -2.72
CA LEU A 31 -0.75 1.26 -2.14
C LEU A 31 0.54 0.47 -2.34
N GLY A 32 1.46 1.04 -3.11
CA GLY A 32 2.84 0.58 -3.17
C GLY A 32 3.64 1.32 -2.11
N ASP A 33 3.95 0.65 -1.00
CA ASP A 33 4.73 1.25 0.09
C ASP A 33 6.11 1.65 -0.45
N GLY A 34 6.46 2.93 -0.31
CA GLY A 34 7.72 3.45 -0.83
C GLY A 34 7.85 3.51 -2.36
N MET A 35 6.75 3.34 -3.11
CA MET A 35 6.75 3.31 -4.58
C MET A 35 6.83 4.71 -5.20
N GLY A 36 7.99 5.35 -5.10
CA GLY A 36 8.24 6.64 -5.74
C GLY A 36 8.23 6.57 -7.28
N ILE A 37 8.27 7.74 -7.92
CA ILE A 37 8.24 7.86 -9.39
C ILE A 37 9.41 7.11 -10.06
N SER A 38 10.59 7.14 -9.46
CA SER A 38 11.76 6.39 -9.96
C SER A 38 11.50 4.88 -9.93
N THR A 39 10.83 4.39 -8.89
CA THR A 39 10.45 2.97 -8.75
C THR A 39 9.47 2.57 -9.83
N VAL A 40 8.40 3.35 -10.06
CA VAL A 40 7.42 3.11 -11.13
C VAL A 40 8.11 3.09 -12.50
N THR A 41 9.00 4.04 -12.76
CA THR A 41 9.73 4.12 -14.04
C THR A 41 10.64 2.91 -14.25
N ALA A 42 11.42 2.53 -13.22
CA ALA A 42 12.32 1.38 -13.31
C ALA A 42 11.55 0.05 -13.45
N ALA A 43 10.44 -0.12 -12.72
CA ALA A 43 9.58 -1.31 -12.82
C ALA A 43 8.94 -1.43 -14.22
N ARG A 44 8.47 -0.33 -14.79
CA ARG A 44 7.96 -0.29 -16.17
C ARG A 44 8.99 -0.78 -17.18
N ILE A 45 10.23 -0.27 -17.09
CA ILE A 45 11.33 -0.70 -17.95
C ILE A 45 11.63 -2.19 -17.75
N LEU A 46 11.71 -2.64 -16.49
CA LEU A 46 11.95 -4.04 -16.18
C LEU A 46 10.86 -4.95 -16.77
N ALA A 47 9.58 -4.58 -16.61
CA ALA A 47 8.45 -5.32 -17.15
C ALA A 47 8.55 -5.53 -18.68
N GLY A 48 8.95 -4.49 -19.39
CA GLY A 48 9.17 -4.57 -20.83
C GLY A 48 10.37 -5.45 -21.18
N GLN A 49 11.47 -5.34 -20.43
CA GLN A 49 12.68 -6.15 -20.65
C GLN A 49 12.45 -7.63 -20.36
N LEU A 50 11.66 -7.99 -19.35
CA LEU A 50 11.24 -9.37 -19.10
C LEU A 50 10.40 -9.96 -20.25
N LYS A 51 9.79 -9.14 -21.09
CA LYS A 51 9.06 -9.52 -22.30
C LYS A 51 9.92 -9.47 -23.57
N GLY A 52 11.23 -9.26 -23.43
CA GLY A 52 12.18 -9.19 -24.56
C GLY A 52 12.12 -7.87 -25.34
N MET A 53 11.53 -6.82 -24.79
CA MET A 53 11.48 -5.47 -25.37
C MET A 53 12.59 -4.58 -24.78
N PRO A 54 12.88 -3.41 -25.39
CA PRO A 54 13.75 -2.41 -24.76
C PRO A 54 13.28 -1.96 -23.38
N GLY A 55 11.98 -1.80 -23.17
CA GLY A 55 11.32 -1.56 -21.90
C GLY A 55 10.75 -0.16 -21.71
N GLU A 56 11.38 0.87 -22.27
CA GLU A 56 10.99 2.26 -22.04
C GLU A 56 9.57 2.60 -22.51
N GLU A 57 9.04 1.93 -23.53
CA GLU A 57 7.66 2.12 -24.04
C GLU A 57 6.64 1.15 -23.46
N HIS A 58 7.07 0.27 -22.53
CA HIS A 58 6.12 -0.60 -21.84
C HIS A 58 5.19 0.25 -20.97
N ALA A 59 4.00 -0.24 -20.73
CA ALA A 59 3.02 0.40 -19.85
C ALA A 59 2.59 -0.60 -18.77
N LEU A 60 2.60 -0.19 -17.53
CA LEU A 60 1.96 -0.88 -16.42
C LEU A 60 0.43 -0.70 -16.52
N SER A 61 -0.35 -1.55 -15.84
CA SER A 61 -1.81 -1.52 -15.88
C SER A 61 -2.37 -0.14 -15.50
N PHE A 62 -1.82 0.47 -14.46
CA PHE A 62 -2.24 1.77 -13.97
C PHE A 62 -1.68 2.96 -14.76
N ASP A 63 -0.67 2.78 -15.62
CA ASP A 63 -0.22 3.81 -16.56
C ASP A 63 -1.33 4.18 -17.58
N GLN A 64 -2.34 3.32 -17.73
CA GLN A 64 -3.47 3.52 -18.63
C GLN A 64 -4.62 4.31 -17.97
N PHE A 65 -4.53 4.66 -16.69
CA PHE A 65 -5.56 5.39 -15.98
C PHE A 65 -5.61 6.85 -16.44
N GLU A 66 -6.82 7.38 -16.61
CA GLU A 66 -7.03 8.71 -17.21
C GLU A 66 -6.66 9.86 -16.26
N HIS A 67 -6.73 9.63 -14.95
CA HIS A 67 -6.52 10.66 -13.94
C HIS A 67 -5.22 10.42 -13.21
N VAL A 68 -4.36 11.44 -13.18
CA VAL A 68 -3.04 11.39 -12.52
C VAL A 68 -2.84 12.67 -11.70
N SER A 69 -2.26 12.53 -10.53
CA SER A 69 -1.92 13.61 -9.62
C SER A 69 -0.52 13.39 -9.04
N LEU A 70 0.13 14.45 -8.58
CA LEU A 70 1.26 14.40 -7.68
C LEU A 70 0.77 14.62 -6.25
N ILE A 71 1.28 13.82 -5.31
CA ILE A 71 0.84 13.80 -3.91
C ILE A 71 1.99 14.21 -3.00
N LYS A 72 1.76 15.22 -2.18
CA LYS A 72 2.69 15.69 -1.15
C LYS A 72 2.64 14.79 0.08
N THR A 73 3.76 14.19 0.46
CA THR A 73 3.81 13.07 1.40
C THR A 73 4.25 13.43 2.83
N TYR A 74 4.74 14.65 3.10
CA TYR A 74 5.29 15.06 4.39
C TYR A 74 4.34 14.83 5.57
N ASN A 75 4.89 14.43 6.73
CA ASN A 75 4.16 14.39 8.00
C ASN A 75 4.16 15.77 8.67
N THR A 76 3.31 16.01 9.65
CA THR A 76 3.18 17.34 10.30
C THR A 76 4.47 17.80 10.99
N ASP A 77 5.37 16.90 11.33
CA ASP A 77 6.63 17.14 12.03
C ASP A 77 7.88 16.67 11.26
N ALA A 78 7.72 16.11 10.03
CA ALA A 78 8.84 15.59 9.25
C ALA A 78 8.70 15.89 7.75
N GLN A 79 9.78 16.40 7.12
CA GLN A 79 9.85 16.65 5.68
C GLN A 79 9.86 15.35 4.87
N VAL A 80 10.54 14.33 5.41
CA VAL A 80 10.54 12.96 4.88
C VAL A 80 9.65 12.14 5.80
N PRO A 81 8.56 11.57 5.29
CA PRO A 81 7.56 10.92 6.12
C PRO A 81 7.92 9.49 6.49
N ASP A 82 7.12 8.92 7.42
CA ASP A 82 7.01 7.48 7.61
C ASP A 82 5.62 6.99 7.21
N SER A 83 5.51 5.67 7.02
CA SER A 83 4.26 5.03 6.56
C SER A 83 3.09 5.19 7.54
N ALA A 84 3.33 5.32 8.87
CA ALA A 84 2.25 5.48 9.83
C ALA A 84 1.54 6.84 9.68
N GLY A 85 2.31 7.92 9.59
CA GLY A 85 1.74 9.25 9.39
C GLY A 85 1.10 9.41 8.01
N THR A 86 1.68 8.84 6.96
CA THR A 86 1.14 8.92 5.61
C THR A 86 -0.14 8.13 5.44
N ILE A 87 -0.20 6.88 5.93
CA ILE A 87 -1.43 6.10 5.83
C ILE A 87 -2.56 6.68 6.68
N THR A 88 -2.25 7.27 7.84
CA THR A 88 -3.23 8.01 8.62
C THR A 88 -3.85 9.12 7.79
N ALA A 89 -3.05 9.92 7.08
CA ALA A 89 -3.57 10.97 6.20
C ALA A 89 -4.47 10.41 5.09
N ILE A 90 -4.07 9.32 4.45
CA ILE A 90 -4.82 8.69 3.34
C ILE A 90 -6.14 8.08 3.80
N LEU A 91 -6.18 7.47 5.00
CA LEU A 91 -7.34 6.71 5.46
C LEU A 91 -8.24 7.46 6.45
N SER A 92 -7.78 8.59 7.03
CA SER A 92 -8.60 9.40 7.96
C SER A 92 -8.84 10.84 7.49
N GLY A 93 -8.12 11.32 6.46
CA GLY A 93 -8.26 12.70 5.96
C GLY A 93 -7.58 13.76 6.80
N GLU A 94 -6.71 13.37 7.74
CA GLU A 94 -5.95 14.29 8.56
C GLU A 94 -4.47 13.89 8.61
N LYS A 95 -3.56 14.82 8.25
CA LYS A 95 -2.13 14.60 8.42
C LYS A 95 -1.74 14.55 9.88
N THR A 96 -0.87 13.59 10.23
CA THR A 96 -0.40 13.41 11.60
C THR A 96 1.13 13.40 11.68
N ARG A 97 1.64 13.10 12.87
CA ARG A 97 3.08 13.03 13.15
C ARG A 97 3.69 11.72 12.67
N MET A 98 4.99 11.73 12.51
CA MET A 98 5.80 10.54 12.26
C MET A 98 5.64 9.51 13.39
N GLY A 99 5.41 8.25 13.04
CA GLY A 99 5.36 7.14 13.97
C GLY A 99 4.06 6.95 14.74
N VAL A 100 3.04 7.80 14.54
CA VAL A 100 1.70 7.62 15.13
C VAL A 100 0.71 7.12 14.07
N LEU A 101 -0.30 6.38 14.49
CA LEU A 101 -1.21 5.67 13.60
C LEU A 101 -2.66 5.88 14.02
N GLY A 102 -3.53 6.39 13.11
CA GLY A 102 -4.96 6.57 13.35
C GLY A 102 -5.29 7.60 14.42
N VAL A 103 -4.36 8.49 14.80
CA VAL A 103 -4.57 9.54 15.80
C VAL A 103 -4.12 10.90 15.30
N SER A 104 -4.73 11.96 15.83
CA SER A 104 -4.48 13.36 15.45
C SER A 104 -3.03 13.81 15.71
N ALA A 105 -2.57 14.80 14.97
CA ALA A 105 -1.25 15.44 15.14
C ALA A 105 -1.02 16.08 16.51
N SER A 106 -2.07 16.27 17.31
CA SER A 106 -1.96 16.74 18.70
C SER A 106 -1.35 15.70 19.64
N VAL A 107 -1.38 14.41 19.26
CA VAL A 107 -0.88 13.29 20.07
C VAL A 107 0.64 13.14 19.91
N PRO A 108 1.43 13.28 20.99
CA PRO A 108 2.85 12.94 20.96
C PRO A 108 3.05 11.42 20.79
N ARG A 109 4.11 11.02 20.07
CA ARG A 109 4.45 9.59 19.94
C ARG A 109 4.63 8.94 21.31
N GLY A 110 3.97 7.80 21.55
CA GLY A 110 4.01 7.04 22.80
C GLY A 110 3.07 7.53 23.90
N ASP A 111 2.31 8.62 23.68
CA ASP A 111 1.35 9.14 24.67
C ASP A 111 -0.02 8.45 24.56
N CYS A 112 -0.16 7.34 25.31
CA CYS A 112 -1.40 6.58 25.37
C CYS A 112 -2.60 7.39 25.85
N ALA A 113 -2.46 8.18 26.92
CA ALA A 113 -3.58 8.89 27.49
C ALA A 113 -4.18 9.91 26.49
N SER A 114 -3.30 10.63 25.79
CA SER A 114 -3.71 11.57 24.75
C SER A 114 -4.33 10.86 23.54
N SER A 115 -3.83 9.69 23.15
CA SER A 115 -4.34 8.99 21.97
C SER A 115 -5.79 8.54 22.09
N LEU A 116 -6.22 8.09 23.27
CA LEU A 116 -7.60 7.64 23.54
C LEU A 116 -8.66 8.76 23.39
N GLU A 117 -8.24 10.02 23.42
CA GLU A 117 -9.14 11.17 23.27
C GLU A 117 -9.09 11.79 21.86
N HIS A 118 -8.17 11.32 21.00
CA HIS A 118 -7.87 11.95 19.71
C HIS A 118 -7.75 10.92 18.56
N GLU A 119 -8.53 9.85 18.64
CA GLU A 119 -8.67 8.88 17.54
C GLU A 119 -9.32 9.51 16.31
N LEU A 120 -8.86 9.13 15.13
CA LEU A 120 -9.37 9.63 13.85
C LEU A 120 -10.13 8.50 13.14
N PRO A 121 -11.43 8.65 12.86
CA PRO A 121 -12.18 7.62 12.14
C PRO A 121 -11.55 7.30 10.79
N THR A 122 -11.39 6.03 10.48
CA THR A 122 -10.84 5.57 9.21
C THR A 122 -11.94 5.33 8.17
N ILE A 123 -11.58 5.35 6.89
CA ILE A 123 -12.52 5.02 5.81
C ILE A 123 -13.07 3.60 5.93
N LEU A 124 -12.29 2.64 6.47
CA LEU A 124 -12.73 1.27 6.70
C LEU A 124 -13.82 1.23 7.77
N GLU A 125 -13.60 1.89 8.91
CA GLU A 125 -14.58 1.97 10.00
C GLU A 125 -15.89 2.63 9.54
N LEU A 126 -15.77 3.73 8.79
CA LEU A 126 -16.94 4.42 8.23
C LEU A 126 -17.67 3.57 7.17
N ALA A 127 -16.95 2.72 6.43
CA ALA A 127 -17.55 1.76 5.49
C ALA A 127 -18.32 0.65 6.24
N GLU A 128 -17.73 0.10 7.32
CA GLU A 128 -18.39 -0.85 8.21
C GLU A 128 -19.69 -0.29 8.80
N GLU A 129 -19.65 0.94 9.33
CA GLU A 129 -20.82 1.62 9.87
C GLU A 129 -21.90 1.88 8.81
N ALA A 130 -21.50 2.03 7.55
CA ALA A 130 -22.42 2.15 6.41
C ALA A 130 -22.94 0.81 5.89
N GLY A 131 -22.60 -0.33 6.51
CA GLY A 131 -23.01 -1.67 6.11
C GLY A 131 -22.36 -2.18 4.83
N LYS A 132 -21.23 -1.60 4.43
CA LYS A 132 -20.42 -2.07 3.29
C LYS A 132 -19.51 -3.21 3.73
N ALA A 133 -19.14 -4.08 2.79
CA ALA A 133 -18.09 -5.05 3.04
C ALA A 133 -16.73 -4.37 3.06
N THR A 134 -15.80 -4.85 3.88
CA THR A 134 -14.45 -4.30 3.93
C THR A 134 -13.37 -5.36 3.82
N GLY A 135 -12.20 -4.96 3.26
CA GLY A 135 -11.08 -5.87 3.11
C GLY A 135 -9.73 -5.18 3.22
N ILE A 136 -8.77 -5.93 3.74
CA ILE A 136 -7.37 -5.56 3.87
C ILE A 136 -6.52 -6.68 3.29
N VAL A 137 -5.68 -6.35 2.32
CA VAL A 137 -4.71 -7.27 1.69
C VAL A 137 -3.34 -6.60 1.73
N SER A 138 -2.32 -7.31 2.20
CA SER A 138 -0.95 -6.78 2.23
C SER A 138 0.09 -7.89 2.07
N THR A 139 1.24 -7.57 1.51
CA THR A 139 2.44 -8.41 1.58
C THR A 139 3.28 -8.13 2.85
N ALA A 140 2.92 -7.13 3.64
CA ALA A 140 3.50 -6.88 4.96
C ALA A 140 2.77 -7.66 6.07
N ARG A 141 3.22 -7.51 7.33
CA ARG A 141 2.42 -7.92 8.49
C ARG A 141 1.13 -7.12 8.52
N ILE A 142 0.01 -7.77 8.83
CA ILE A 142 -1.29 -7.08 8.96
C ILE A 142 -1.29 -6.03 10.08
N THR A 143 -0.36 -6.13 11.02
CA THR A 143 -0.13 -5.16 12.08
C THR A 143 0.86 -4.04 11.71
N HIS A 144 1.51 -4.10 10.54
CA HIS A 144 2.38 -3.04 10.03
C HIS A 144 1.58 -1.75 9.78
N ALA A 145 2.27 -0.63 9.62
CA ALA A 145 1.63 0.69 9.59
C ALA A 145 0.49 0.79 8.57
N THR A 146 0.69 0.40 7.32
CA THR A 146 -0.31 0.58 6.27
C THR A 146 -1.59 -0.24 6.51
N PRO A 147 -1.55 -1.57 6.68
CA PRO A 147 -2.76 -2.31 6.98
C PRO A 147 -3.32 -1.97 8.37
N GLY A 148 -2.46 -1.76 9.38
CA GLY A 148 -2.88 -1.35 10.72
C GLY A 148 -3.61 -0.01 10.75
N GLY A 149 -3.21 0.94 9.89
CA GLY A 149 -3.85 2.25 9.76
C GLY A 149 -5.30 2.21 9.25
N ALA A 150 -5.76 1.06 8.77
CA ALA A 150 -7.16 0.90 8.38
C ALA A 150 -8.11 0.69 9.58
N TYR A 151 -7.58 0.22 10.75
CA TYR A 151 -8.41 -0.21 11.87
C TYR A 151 -7.85 0.10 13.26
N ALA A 152 -6.61 0.60 13.36
CA ALA A 152 -5.97 0.79 14.65
C ALA A 152 -5.64 2.26 14.95
N HIS A 153 -5.75 2.62 16.24
CA HIS A 153 -5.48 3.94 16.79
C HIS A 153 -4.44 3.81 17.90
N VAL A 154 -3.16 4.05 17.53
CA VAL A 154 -2.06 3.93 18.49
C VAL A 154 -1.10 5.12 18.38
N PRO A 155 -0.59 5.63 19.50
CA PRO A 155 0.39 6.70 19.49
C PRO A 155 1.79 6.24 19.11
N ASP A 156 1.99 4.94 18.86
CA ASP A 156 3.24 4.38 18.38
C ASP A 156 3.00 3.15 17.50
N ARG A 157 3.41 3.22 16.23
CA ARG A 157 3.28 2.16 15.23
C ARG A 157 3.99 0.85 15.62
N ASP A 158 4.92 0.90 16.56
CA ASP A 158 5.68 -0.26 17.00
C ASP A 158 4.90 -1.09 18.05
N TRP A 159 3.72 -0.64 18.51
CA TRP A 159 2.87 -1.39 19.44
C TRP A 159 2.04 -2.46 18.70
N GLU A 160 2.73 -3.31 17.94
CA GLU A 160 2.06 -4.32 17.11
C GLU A 160 1.41 -5.47 17.90
N ASN A 161 1.96 -5.79 19.09
CA ASN A 161 1.47 -6.87 19.96
C ASN A 161 1.67 -6.53 21.45
N SER A 162 1.22 -7.41 22.34
CA SER A 162 1.29 -7.18 23.77
C SER A 162 2.72 -7.01 24.31
N SER A 163 3.73 -7.65 23.72
CA SER A 163 5.12 -7.55 24.19
C SER A 163 5.80 -6.24 23.83
N THR A 164 5.31 -5.55 22.80
CA THR A 164 5.80 -4.22 22.38
C THR A 164 4.99 -3.08 22.97
N LEU A 165 3.80 -3.36 23.53
CA LEU A 165 2.97 -2.36 24.22
C LEU A 165 3.50 -2.13 25.65
N PRO A 166 3.96 -0.91 26.01
CA PRO A 166 4.45 -0.61 27.36
C PRO A 166 3.42 -0.94 28.45
N ALA A 167 3.90 -1.43 29.59
CA ALA A 167 3.04 -1.81 30.71
C ALA A 167 2.19 -0.62 31.22
N GLU A 168 2.75 0.58 31.23
CA GLU A 168 2.06 1.82 31.60
C GLU A 168 0.94 2.15 30.62
N ALA A 169 1.17 1.98 29.33
CA ALA A 169 0.15 2.20 28.27
C ALA A 169 -0.98 1.18 28.41
N ARG A 170 -0.64 -0.10 28.64
CA ARG A 170 -1.62 -1.15 28.90
C ARG A 170 -2.48 -0.85 30.15
N ALA A 171 -1.85 -0.35 31.22
CA ALA A 171 -2.56 0.03 32.45
C ALA A 171 -3.52 1.22 32.26
N LEU A 172 -3.27 2.10 31.29
CA LEU A 172 -4.13 3.19 30.89
C LEU A 172 -5.26 2.76 29.94
N GLY A 173 -5.25 1.53 29.42
CA GLY A 173 -6.28 1.00 28.55
C GLY A 173 -5.96 1.02 27.06
N CYS A 174 -4.73 1.43 26.66
CA CYS A 174 -4.31 1.28 25.28
C CYS A 174 -4.22 -0.18 24.86
N LYS A 175 -4.59 -0.48 23.63
CA LYS A 175 -4.53 -1.80 23.01
C LYS A 175 -3.43 -1.84 21.96
N ASP A 176 -2.78 -2.98 21.81
CA ASP A 176 -1.88 -3.21 20.68
C ASP A 176 -2.66 -3.36 19.36
N ILE A 177 -1.95 -3.18 18.23
CA ILE A 177 -2.56 -3.18 16.89
C ILE A 177 -3.25 -4.51 16.58
N ALA A 178 -2.62 -5.67 16.91
CA ALA A 178 -3.22 -6.98 16.67
C ALA A 178 -4.54 -7.16 17.44
N LEU A 179 -4.58 -6.69 18.68
CA LEU A 179 -5.77 -6.77 19.52
C LEU A 179 -6.90 -5.88 18.99
N GLN A 180 -6.59 -4.70 18.46
CA GLN A 180 -7.60 -3.80 17.89
C GLN A 180 -8.28 -4.41 16.66
N LEU A 181 -7.58 -5.19 15.83
CA LEU A 181 -8.21 -5.90 14.70
C LEU A 181 -9.28 -6.90 15.18
N ILE A 182 -8.98 -7.65 16.24
CA ILE A 182 -9.87 -8.71 16.74
C ILE A 182 -11.07 -8.15 17.53
N GLU A 183 -10.87 -7.00 18.16
CA GLU A 183 -11.87 -6.31 18.98
C GLU A 183 -12.45 -5.05 18.31
N LEU A 184 -12.36 -4.95 16.97
CA LEU A 184 -12.87 -3.78 16.23
C LEU A 184 -14.36 -3.56 16.52
N PRO A 185 -14.76 -2.37 17.01
CA PRO A 185 -16.14 -2.12 17.45
C PRO A 185 -17.06 -1.64 16.31
N HIS A 186 -16.59 -1.52 15.08
CA HIS A 186 -17.33 -0.98 13.94
C HIS A 186 -17.89 -2.11 13.07
N GLY A 187 -19.19 -2.07 12.76
CA GLY A 187 -19.88 -3.12 12.00
C GLY A 187 -19.76 -4.51 12.63
N ASP A 188 -19.44 -5.50 11.84
CA ASP A 188 -19.06 -6.85 12.27
C ASP A 188 -17.57 -7.15 12.01
N GLY A 189 -16.82 -6.11 11.62
CA GLY A 189 -15.40 -6.14 11.32
C GLY A 189 -15.08 -6.62 9.89
N PRO A 190 -13.81 -6.52 9.44
CA PRO A 190 -13.45 -6.77 8.06
C PRO A 190 -13.83 -8.17 7.58
N ASP A 191 -14.44 -8.25 6.38
CA ASP A 191 -14.82 -9.53 5.75
C ASP A 191 -13.60 -10.32 5.29
N VAL A 192 -12.53 -9.63 4.88
CA VAL A 192 -11.31 -10.27 4.38
C VAL A 192 -10.08 -9.54 4.90
N VAL A 193 -9.20 -10.28 5.58
CA VAL A 193 -7.88 -9.80 6.01
C VAL A 193 -6.84 -10.82 5.58
N LEU A 194 -5.94 -10.46 4.65
CA LEU A 194 -4.93 -11.37 4.10
C LEU A 194 -3.55 -10.71 4.10
N GLY A 195 -2.56 -11.38 4.71
CA GLY A 195 -1.19 -10.89 4.73
C GLY A 195 -0.25 -11.71 5.61
N GLY A 196 0.81 -11.10 6.10
CA GLY A 196 1.73 -11.70 7.06
C GLY A 196 1.41 -11.35 8.51
N GLY A 197 2.31 -11.69 9.44
CA GLY A 197 2.27 -11.23 10.83
C GLY A 197 1.65 -12.20 11.82
N ARG A 198 1.55 -13.49 11.48
CA ARG A 198 0.96 -14.55 12.32
C ARG A 198 1.48 -14.51 13.77
N ALA A 199 2.78 -14.27 13.96
CA ALA A 199 3.39 -14.25 15.29
C ALA A 199 2.84 -13.14 16.22
N GLN A 200 2.31 -12.04 15.66
CA GLN A 200 1.72 -10.94 16.44
C GLN A 200 0.41 -11.35 17.15
N PHE A 201 -0.25 -12.38 16.63
CA PHE A 201 -1.54 -12.88 17.11
C PHE A 201 -1.40 -14.12 18.02
N MET A 202 -0.22 -14.73 18.08
CA MET A 202 0.05 -15.99 18.79
C MET A 202 0.76 -15.76 20.12
N PRO A 203 0.42 -16.55 21.18
CA PRO A 203 1.13 -16.46 22.44
C PRO A 203 2.59 -16.92 22.30
N SER A 204 3.49 -16.33 23.08
CA SER A 204 4.92 -16.65 23.08
C SER A 204 5.26 -18.10 23.51
N SER A 205 4.28 -18.85 23.97
CA SER A 205 4.40 -20.29 24.31
C SER A 205 4.01 -21.21 23.13
N ALA A 206 3.40 -20.68 22.05
CA ALA A 206 2.97 -21.47 20.90
C ALA A 206 4.03 -21.45 19.80
N PRO A 207 4.48 -22.62 19.29
CA PRO A 207 5.36 -22.68 18.14
C PRO A 207 4.59 -22.27 16.87
N ASP A 208 5.30 -21.66 15.92
CA ASP A 208 4.78 -21.36 14.61
C ASP A 208 4.49 -22.66 13.82
N PRO A 209 3.35 -22.79 13.12
CA PRO A 209 2.99 -24.01 12.42
C PRO A 209 3.89 -24.32 11.22
N GLU A 210 4.54 -23.33 10.64
CA GLU A 210 5.44 -23.46 9.50
C GLU A 210 6.91 -23.55 9.92
N TYR A 211 7.31 -22.76 10.91
CA TYR A 211 8.67 -22.70 11.44
C TYR A 211 8.66 -23.07 12.93
N PRO A 212 8.69 -24.37 13.28
CA PRO A 212 8.52 -24.82 14.67
C PRO A 212 9.56 -24.31 15.67
N ASP A 213 10.65 -23.75 15.20
CA ASP A 213 11.70 -23.08 15.99
C ASP A 213 11.40 -21.59 16.26
N LYS A 214 10.40 -21.01 15.57
CA LYS A 214 9.88 -19.67 15.85
C LYS A 214 8.64 -19.77 16.75
N MET A 215 8.47 -18.77 17.60
CA MET A 215 7.35 -18.72 18.55
C MET A 215 6.48 -17.50 18.26
N GLY A 216 5.24 -17.51 18.74
CA GLY A 216 4.42 -16.32 18.83
C GLY A 216 5.10 -15.20 19.64
N LEU A 217 4.59 -13.99 19.59
CA LEU A 217 5.23 -12.81 20.21
C LEU A 217 4.42 -12.26 21.41
N ARG A 218 3.19 -12.72 21.64
CA ARG A 218 2.35 -12.18 22.72
C ARG A 218 2.79 -12.67 24.10
N ASP A 219 3.01 -11.74 25.01
CA ASP A 219 3.39 -12.00 26.41
C ASP A 219 2.19 -12.03 27.38
N ASP A 220 1.00 -11.64 26.89
CA ASP A 220 -0.27 -11.72 27.63
C ASP A 220 -0.92 -13.11 27.57
N HIS A 221 -0.26 -14.07 26.91
CA HIS A 221 -0.69 -15.46 26.74
C HIS A 221 -2.00 -15.64 25.94
N ARG A 222 -2.53 -14.60 25.30
CA ARG A 222 -3.72 -14.69 24.46
C ARG A 222 -3.37 -15.30 23.11
N ASP A 223 -4.25 -16.16 22.61
CA ASP A 223 -4.27 -16.65 21.23
C ASP A 223 -5.38 -15.93 20.48
N LEU A 224 -5.04 -14.81 19.85
CA LEU A 224 -6.02 -13.97 19.17
C LEU A 224 -6.63 -14.64 17.94
N ILE A 225 -5.96 -15.61 17.32
CA ILE A 225 -6.51 -16.39 16.21
C ILE A 225 -7.65 -17.29 16.72
N SER A 226 -7.42 -18.02 17.80
CA SER A 226 -8.45 -18.86 18.43
C SER A 226 -9.62 -18.03 18.94
N GLU A 227 -9.35 -16.91 19.61
CA GLU A 227 -10.38 -16.00 20.11
C GLU A 227 -11.22 -15.41 18.95
N TRP A 228 -10.59 -15.05 17.83
CA TRP A 228 -11.32 -14.56 16.67
C TRP A 228 -12.23 -15.63 16.07
N LEU A 229 -11.76 -16.88 15.98
CA LEU A 229 -12.55 -18.01 15.47
C LEU A 229 -13.75 -18.32 16.37
N ASP A 230 -13.60 -18.21 17.69
CA ASP A 230 -14.63 -18.53 18.66
C ASP A 230 -15.77 -17.49 18.72
N ASN A 231 -15.48 -16.23 18.32
CA ASN A 231 -16.43 -15.12 18.41
C ASN A 231 -17.55 -15.14 17.39
N ALA A 232 -17.46 -15.91 16.28
CA ALA A 232 -18.54 -16.04 15.31
C ALA A 232 -18.48 -17.37 14.54
N LYS A 233 -19.66 -17.95 14.23
CA LYS A 233 -19.79 -19.27 13.58
C LYS A 233 -19.34 -19.31 12.11
N SER A 234 -19.18 -18.15 11.47
CA SER A 234 -18.83 -18.06 10.05
C SER A 234 -17.50 -17.36 9.84
N ARG A 235 -16.46 -17.78 10.58
CA ARG A 235 -15.10 -17.31 10.45
C ARG A 235 -14.18 -18.42 9.96
N HIS A 236 -13.25 -18.08 9.07
CA HIS A 236 -12.30 -19.04 8.52
C HIS A 236 -10.89 -18.47 8.58
N TYR A 237 -9.96 -19.28 9.12
CA TYR A 237 -8.54 -18.93 9.21
C TYR A 237 -7.71 -19.82 8.30
N VAL A 238 -6.75 -19.21 7.58
CA VAL A 238 -5.79 -19.90 6.72
C VAL A 238 -4.38 -19.32 6.95
N TRP A 239 -3.34 -20.17 6.81
CA TRP A 239 -1.97 -19.73 7.00
C TRP A 239 -0.99 -20.20 5.90
N ASN A 240 -1.44 -21.01 4.94
CA ASN A 240 -0.62 -21.48 3.82
C ASN A 240 -1.40 -21.53 2.50
N ALA A 241 -0.69 -21.76 1.39
CA ALA A 241 -1.29 -21.78 0.06
C ALA A 241 -2.34 -22.89 -0.12
N GLU A 242 -2.15 -24.08 0.46
CA GLU A 242 -3.09 -25.19 0.35
C GLU A 242 -4.44 -24.81 0.99
N GLN A 243 -4.41 -24.31 2.22
CA GLN A 243 -5.63 -23.87 2.92
C GLN A 243 -6.29 -22.70 2.21
N PHE A 244 -5.51 -21.72 1.72
CA PHE A 244 -6.03 -20.58 0.97
C PHE A 244 -6.75 -21.03 -0.31
N GLN A 245 -6.18 -21.95 -1.08
CA GLN A 245 -6.80 -22.48 -2.30
C GLN A 245 -8.03 -23.34 -2.01
N ALA A 246 -8.12 -23.94 -0.83
CA ALA A 246 -9.24 -24.75 -0.41
C ALA A 246 -10.44 -23.91 0.08
N VAL A 247 -10.33 -22.60 0.24
CA VAL A 247 -11.44 -21.73 0.63
C VAL A 247 -12.51 -21.77 -0.45
N ASP A 248 -13.71 -22.23 -0.06
CA ASP A 248 -14.86 -22.32 -0.97
C ASP A 248 -15.26 -20.91 -1.47
N ALA A 249 -15.37 -20.75 -2.78
CA ALA A 249 -15.79 -19.48 -3.39
C ALA A 249 -17.21 -19.03 -2.95
N SER A 250 -18.05 -19.98 -2.49
CA SER A 250 -19.38 -19.68 -1.94
C SER A 250 -19.39 -19.36 -0.45
N PHE A 251 -18.24 -19.46 0.24
CA PHE A 251 -18.15 -19.12 1.67
C PHE A 251 -18.46 -17.62 1.87
N THR A 252 -19.41 -17.29 2.74
CA THR A 252 -19.92 -15.92 2.97
C THR A 252 -19.49 -15.31 4.30
N GLY A 253 -18.74 -16.03 5.12
CA GLY A 253 -18.23 -15.54 6.41
C GLY A 253 -16.95 -14.70 6.30
N GLN A 254 -16.36 -14.29 7.40
CA GLN A 254 -15.10 -13.55 7.46
C GLN A 254 -13.89 -14.45 7.23
N LEU A 255 -12.88 -13.97 6.49
CA LEU A 255 -11.66 -14.70 6.16
C LEU A 255 -10.43 -13.97 6.71
N LEU A 256 -9.67 -14.64 7.57
CA LEU A 256 -8.36 -14.20 8.05
C LEU A 256 -7.28 -15.11 7.49
N GLY A 257 -6.32 -14.57 6.74
CA GLY A 257 -5.15 -15.28 6.25
C GLY A 257 -3.86 -14.64 6.72
N LEU A 258 -3.05 -15.38 7.50
CA LEU A 258 -1.76 -14.91 8.00
C LEU A 258 -0.69 -15.91 7.55
N PHE A 259 -0.05 -15.63 6.41
CA PHE A 259 0.77 -16.60 5.67
C PHE A 259 2.20 -16.74 6.19
N GLU A 260 2.72 -15.73 6.90
CA GLU A 260 4.05 -15.74 7.46
C GLU A 260 4.05 -15.30 8.94
N PRO A 261 5.00 -15.72 9.76
CA PRO A 261 5.12 -15.21 11.13
C PRO A 261 5.43 -13.71 11.18
N SER A 262 6.13 -13.19 10.17
CA SER A 262 6.40 -11.76 9.99
C SER A 262 5.83 -11.30 8.64
N HIS A 263 6.57 -10.50 7.86
CA HIS A 263 6.15 -10.13 6.50
C HIS A 263 6.13 -11.36 5.58
N MET A 264 5.28 -11.35 4.55
CA MET A 264 5.32 -12.34 3.47
C MET A 264 6.66 -12.27 2.74
N GLN A 265 7.00 -13.28 1.97
CA GLN A 265 8.22 -13.30 1.17
C GLN A 265 8.20 -12.15 0.15
N PHE A 266 9.38 -11.74 -0.35
CA PHE A 266 9.42 -10.94 -1.58
C PHE A 266 8.86 -11.75 -2.74
N GLU A 267 8.19 -11.11 -3.69
CA GLU A 267 7.65 -11.82 -4.86
C GLU A 267 8.71 -12.66 -5.57
N ALA A 268 9.95 -12.17 -5.63
CA ALA A 268 11.07 -12.89 -6.21
C ALA A 268 11.43 -14.19 -5.47
N ASP A 269 11.18 -14.27 -4.18
CA ASP A 269 11.56 -15.39 -3.30
C ASP A 269 10.35 -16.27 -2.97
N ARG A 270 9.12 -15.83 -3.22
CA ARG A 270 7.84 -16.46 -2.84
C ARG A 270 7.73 -17.94 -3.23
N SER A 271 8.28 -18.33 -4.37
CA SER A 271 8.24 -19.73 -4.81
C SER A 271 9.08 -20.69 -3.94
N GLN A 272 9.92 -20.15 -3.05
CA GLN A 272 10.80 -20.92 -2.15
C GLN A 272 10.20 -21.04 -0.74
N ASP A 273 9.05 -20.43 -0.49
CA ASP A 273 8.36 -20.50 0.78
C ASP A 273 7.92 -21.93 1.12
N PRO A 274 8.28 -22.47 2.32
CA PRO A 274 8.00 -23.86 2.68
C PRO A 274 6.51 -24.20 2.79
N GLY A 275 5.70 -23.30 3.38
CA GLY A 275 4.24 -23.46 3.51
C GLY A 275 3.51 -23.12 2.23
N GLY A 276 4.16 -22.35 1.40
CA GLY A 276 3.58 -21.69 0.25
C GLY A 276 2.65 -20.55 0.66
N GLU A 277 2.75 -19.45 -0.05
CA GLU A 277 1.89 -18.29 0.16
C GLU A 277 1.29 -17.79 -1.16
N PRO A 278 0.08 -17.21 -1.14
CA PRO A 278 -0.52 -16.64 -2.34
C PRO A 278 0.20 -15.38 -2.78
N SER A 279 0.19 -15.10 -4.09
CA SER A 279 0.62 -13.82 -4.64
C SER A 279 -0.37 -12.70 -4.26
N LEU A 280 0.11 -11.45 -4.33
CA LEU A 280 -0.74 -10.27 -4.10
C LEU A 280 -1.97 -10.27 -5.02
N ALA A 281 -1.81 -10.68 -6.28
CA ALA A 281 -2.90 -10.78 -7.25
C ALA A 281 -3.93 -11.88 -6.89
N GLU A 282 -3.50 -13.01 -6.35
CA GLU A 282 -4.39 -14.08 -5.89
C GLU A 282 -5.19 -13.63 -4.66
N MET A 283 -4.52 -13.00 -3.68
CA MET A 283 -5.18 -12.42 -2.50
C MET A 283 -6.21 -11.35 -2.91
N THR A 284 -5.85 -10.45 -3.84
CA THR A 284 -6.76 -9.42 -4.36
C THR A 284 -7.99 -10.05 -5.03
N LYS A 285 -7.83 -11.09 -5.84
CA LYS A 285 -8.96 -11.79 -6.48
C LYS A 285 -9.86 -12.46 -5.46
N MET A 286 -9.30 -13.11 -4.43
CA MET A 286 -10.06 -13.71 -3.34
C MET A 286 -10.88 -12.64 -2.61
N ALA A 287 -10.26 -11.52 -2.24
CA ALA A 287 -10.94 -10.42 -1.58
C ALA A 287 -12.09 -9.86 -2.44
N LEU A 288 -11.83 -9.56 -3.72
CA LEU A 288 -12.86 -9.05 -4.64
C LEU A 288 -14.02 -10.03 -4.81
N GLY A 289 -13.74 -11.34 -4.95
CA GLY A 289 -14.78 -12.36 -5.09
C GLY A 289 -15.73 -12.42 -3.89
N ARG A 290 -15.24 -12.09 -2.70
CA ARG A 290 -16.03 -12.06 -1.47
C ARG A 290 -16.76 -10.73 -1.29
N LEU A 291 -16.03 -9.62 -1.33
CA LEU A 291 -16.56 -8.29 -1.07
C LEU A 291 -17.65 -7.89 -2.07
N SER A 292 -17.54 -8.32 -3.33
CA SER A 292 -18.54 -8.05 -4.37
C SER A 292 -19.90 -8.70 -4.11
N GLN A 293 -20.02 -9.62 -3.15
CA GLN A 293 -21.30 -10.22 -2.75
C GLN A 293 -22.16 -9.25 -1.93
N ASN A 294 -21.55 -8.22 -1.31
CA ASN A 294 -22.30 -7.20 -0.58
C ASN A 294 -23.00 -6.24 -1.56
N LYS A 295 -24.32 -6.12 -1.40
CA LYS A 295 -25.16 -5.27 -2.28
C LYS A 295 -24.92 -3.77 -2.07
N GLU A 296 -24.48 -3.38 -0.88
CA GLU A 296 -24.17 -1.99 -0.55
C GLU A 296 -22.78 -1.58 -1.09
N GLY A 297 -21.98 -2.55 -1.59
CA GLY A 297 -20.65 -2.35 -2.11
C GLY A 297 -19.56 -2.54 -1.06
N PHE A 298 -18.32 -2.10 -1.36
CA PHE A 298 -17.19 -2.40 -0.52
C PHE A 298 -16.08 -1.34 -0.54
N PHE A 299 -15.26 -1.36 0.51
CA PHE A 299 -13.94 -0.75 0.55
C PHE A 299 -12.87 -1.85 0.61
N LEU A 300 -11.82 -1.75 -0.22
CA LEU A 300 -10.68 -2.68 -0.23
C LEU A 300 -9.37 -1.90 -0.25
N LEU A 301 -8.53 -2.15 0.76
CA LEU A 301 -7.12 -1.74 0.78
C LEU A 301 -6.26 -2.90 0.29
N VAL A 302 -5.39 -2.66 -0.70
CA VAL A 302 -4.41 -3.63 -1.21
C VAL A 302 -3.03 -2.98 -1.16
N GLU A 303 -2.12 -3.56 -0.39
CA GLU A 303 -0.77 -3.04 -0.21
C GLU A 303 0.30 -3.99 -0.75
N ALA A 304 1.24 -3.45 -1.50
CA ALA A 304 2.52 -4.09 -1.78
C ALA A 304 3.59 -3.54 -0.82
N GLY A 305 3.56 -4.00 0.44
CA GLY A 305 4.43 -3.50 1.50
C GLY A 305 5.89 -3.91 1.37
N ARG A 306 6.19 -4.92 0.52
CA ARG A 306 7.57 -5.39 0.35
C ARG A 306 8.39 -4.54 -0.62
N ILE A 307 7.80 -3.63 -1.36
CA ILE A 307 8.53 -2.65 -2.20
C ILE A 307 9.47 -1.83 -1.32
N ASP A 308 8.92 -1.23 -0.25
CA ASP A 308 9.65 -0.45 0.75
C ASP A 308 10.83 -1.23 1.35
N HIS A 309 10.57 -2.46 1.81
CA HIS A 309 11.60 -3.31 2.38
C HIS A 309 12.73 -3.64 1.37
N GLY A 310 12.39 -3.83 0.09
CA GLY A 310 13.37 -4.01 -0.98
C GLY A 310 14.28 -2.80 -1.12
N HIS A 311 13.71 -1.60 -1.06
CA HIS A 311 14.48 -0.35 -1.07
C HIS A 311 15.34 -0.18 0.19
N HIS A 312 14.79 -0.41 1.38
CA HIS A 312 15.55 -0.36 2.64
C HIS A 312 16.77 -1.28 2.65
N PHE A 313 16.70 -2.44 1.99
CA PHE A 313 17.85 -3.33 1.80
C PHE A 313 18.81 -2.87 0.68
N GLY A 314 18.51 -1.77 0.01
CA GLY A 314 19.28 -1.31 -1.15
C GLY A 314 19.19 -2.29 -2.33
N ASN A 315 18.12 -3.06 -2.40
CA ASN A 315 17.91 -4.13 -3.38
C ASN A 315 16.83 -3.76 -4.38
N ALA A 316 17.23 -3.14 -5.49
CA ALA A 316 16.29 -2.73 -6.52
C ALA A 316 15.62 -3.92 -7.22
N TYR A 317 16.25 -5.08 -7.33
CA TYR A 317 15.63 -6.26 -7.95
C TYR A 317 14.33 -6.64 -7.22
N ARG A 318 14.40 -6.80 -5.88
CA ARG A 318 13.23 -7.15 -5.07
C ARG A 318 12.19 -6.04 -5.07
N ALA A 319 12.59 -4.78 -4.88
CA ALA A 319 11.66 -3.66 -4.92
C ALA A 319 10.89 -3.58 -6.25
N LEU A 320 11.55 -3.78 -7.38
CA LEU A 320 10.91 -3.73 -8.70
C LEU A 320 10.04 -4.96 -8.97
N THR A 321 10.42 -6.16 -8.54
CA THR A 321 9.59 -7.36 -8.70
C THR A 321 8.31 -7.30 -7.87
N ASP A 322 8.37 -6.74 -6.65
CA ASP A 322 7.19 -6.48 -5.83
C ASP A 322 6.30 -5.36 -6.42
N THR A 323 6.90 -4.37 -7.09
CA THR A 323 6.12 -3.38 -7.87
C THR A 323 5.37 -4.06 -9.04
N LEU A 324 5.98 -5.05 -9.71
CA LEU A 324 5.29 -5.81 -10.76
C LEU A 324 4.20 -6.73 -10.20
N ALA A 325 4.34 -7.22 -8.96
CA ALA A 325 3.28 -7.94 -8.27
C ALA A 325 2.08 -7.02 -7.96
N LEU A 326 2.33 -5.75 -7.58
CA LEU A 326 1.28 -4.74 -7.45
C LEU A 326 0.57 -4.50 -8.79
N ASP A 327 1.33 -4.33 -9.88
CA ASP A 327 0.75 -4.14 -11.22
C ASP A 327 -0.17 -5.31 -11.64
N ALA A 328 0.24 -6.54 -11.33
CA ALA A 328 -0.58 -7.72 -11.57
C ALA A 328 -1.88 -7.73 -10.73
N ALA A 329 -1.82 -7.25 -9.48
CA ALA A 329 -2.99 -7.11 -8.61
C ALA A 329 -3.94 -6.02 -9.12
N VAL A 330 -3.41 -4.88 -9.58
CA VAL A 330 -4.21 -3.81 -10.21
C VAL A 330 -4.89 -4.33 -11.48
N ALA A 331 -4.16 -5.04 -12.36
CA ALA A 331 -4.73 -5.64 -13.56
C ALA A 331 -5.87 -6.61 -13.25
N ALA A 332 -5.72 -7.39 -12.18
CA ALA A 332 -6.76 -8.31 -11.71
C ALA A 332 -8.02 -7.56 -11.26
N ALA A 333 -7.87 -6.46 -10.52
CA ALA A 333 -9.00 -5.65 -10.06
C ALA A 333 -9.71 -4.93 -11.21
N VAL A 334 -8.96 -4.32 -12.13
CA VAL A 334 -9.53 -3.69 -13.33
C VAL A 334 -10.37 -4.68 -14.13
N SER A 335 -9.88 -5.92 -14.26
CA SER A 335 -10.60 -6.96 -15.01
C SER A 335 -11.83 -7.51 -14.29
N ALA A 336 -11.89 -7.41 -12.96
CA ALA A 336 -12.93 -8.00 -12.12
C ALA A 336 -14.02 -7.00 -11.71
N THR A 337 -13.88 -5.70 -12.00
CA THR A 337 -14.81 -4.66 -11.52
C THR A 337 -15.43 -3.85 -12.66
N ASP A 338 -16.62 -3.30 -12.40
CA ASP A 338 -17.32 -2.39 -13.30
C ASP A 338 -16.84 -0.95 -13.04
N PRO A 339 -16.23 -0.25 -14.02
CA PRO A 339 -15.74 1.11 -13.84
C PRO A 339 -16.86 2.12 -13.56
N GLU A 340 -18.13 1.83 -13.92
CA GLU A 340 -19.27 2.70 -13.61
C GLU A 340 -19.72 2.58 -12.15
N GLN A 341 -19.21 1.59 -11.40
CA GLN A 341 -19.55 1.34 -10.00
C GLN A 341 -18.33 1.35 -9.07
N THR A 342 -17.12 1.46 -9.60
CA THR A 342 -15.90 1.29 -8.82
C THR A 342 -14.95 2.44 -9.08
N LEU A 343 -14.42 3.01 -7.98
CA LEU A 343 -13.23 3.86 -8.01
C LEU A 343 -12.02 2.98 -7.69
N ILE A 344 -11.01 3.03 -8.55
CA ILE A 344 -9.68 2.43 -8.29
C ILE A 344 -8.68 3.57 -8.18
N VAL A 345 -7.94 3.62 -7.06
CA VAL A 345 -6.82 4.53 -6.84
C VAL A 345 -5.56 3.70 -6.64
N VAL A 346 -4.48 4.03 -7.35
CA VAL A 346 -3.15 3.44 -7.19
C VAL A 346 -2.19 4.55 -6.80
N THR A 347 -1.53 4.43 -5.67
CA THR A 347 -0.58 5.46 -5.19
C THR A 347 0.55 4.84 -4.37
N ALA A 348 1.45 5.67 -3.90
CA ALA A 348 2.41 5.36 -2.85
C ALA A 348 2.13 6.22 -1.63
N ASP A 349 2.63 5.80 -0.49
CA ASP A 349 2.57 6.57 0.75
C ASP A 349 3.76 7.56 0.84
N HIS A 350 4.94 7.16 0.38
CA HIS A 350 6.15 7.99 0.24
C HIS A 350 7.04 7.43 -0.88
N SER A 351 8.22 8.00 -1.06
CA SER A 351 9.26 7.55 -1.98
C SER A 351 10.49 7.03 -1.23
N HIS A 352 11.45 6.49 -1.98
CA HIS A 352 12.79 6.10 -1.55
C HIS A 352 13.87 6.82 -2.35
N THR A 353 15.11 6.76 -1.87
CA THR A 353 16.25 7.46 -2.49
C THR A 353 16.74 6.81 -3.79
N LEU A 354 15.95 5.91 -4.40
CA LEU A 354 16.27 5.26 -5.67
C LEU A 354 16.44 6.29 -6.79
N THR A 355 17.56 6.20 -7.51
CA THR A 355 17.83 7.04 -8.67
C THR A 355 18.04 6.21 -9.93
N ILE A 356 17.64 6.76 -11.08
CA ILE A 356 17.98 6.27 -12.42
C ILE A 356 18.96 7.28 -13.01
N SER A 357 20.20 6.87 -13.31
CA SER A 357 21.25 7.81 -13.65
C SER A 357 22.19 7.31 -14.76
N GLY A 358 23.11 8.18 -15.17
CA GLY A 358 24.02 7.91 -16.29
C GLY A 358 23.39 8.25 -17.63
N TYR A 359 24.05 7.77 -18.68
CA TYR A 359 23.57 7.95 -20.06
C TYR A 359 23.56 6.58 -20.78
N PRO A 360 22.84 5.57 -20.24
CA PRO A 360 22.72 4.28 -20.91
C PRO A 360 22.00 4.44 -22.25
N THR A 361 22.32 3.58 -23.21
CA THR A 361 21.53 3.53 -24.44
C THR A 361 20.14 3.01 -24.13
N ARG A 362 19.14 3.41 -24.95
CA ARG A 362 17.81 2.84 -24.89
C ARG A 362 17.87 1.30 -24.96
N GLY A 363 17.10 0.63 -24.11
CA GLY A 363 17.12 -0.84 -23.98
C GLY A 363 18.29 -1.39 -23.14
N ASN A 364 19.10 -0.54 -22.50
CA ASN A 364 20.06 -1.00 -21.51
C ASN A 364 19.35 -1.74 -20.37
N PRO A 365 19.82 -2.92 -19.93
CA PRO A 365 19.22 -3.61 -18.79
C PRO A 365 19.12 -2.67 -17.59
N ILE A 366 17.91 -2.43 -17.09
CA ILE A 366 17.67 -1.43 -16.04
C ILE A 366 18.42 -1.77 -14.74
N LEU A 367 18.51 -3.06 -14.40
CA LEU A 367 19.29 -3.57 -13.26
C LEU A 367 20.79 -3.68 -13.57
N GLY A 368 21.18 -3.44 -14.84
CA GLY A 368 22.53 -3.63 -15.32
C GLY A 368 23.44 -2.43 -15.13
N LYS A 369 24.68 -2.64 -15.54
CA LYS A 369 25.68 -1.57 -15.66
C LYS A 369 25.33 -0.67 -16.83
N VAL A 370 25.66 0.62 -16.70
CA VAL A 370 25.51 1.59 -17.80
C VAL A 370 26.41 1.18 -18.96
N ASN A 371 25.81 0.85 -20.10
CA ASN A 371 26.53 0.76 -21.36
C ASN A 371 26.74 2.18 -21.89
N GLN A 372 27.91 2.48 -22.39
CA GLN A 372 28.23 3.83 -22.84
C GLN A 372 27.38 4.24 -24.05
N ALA A 373 26.47 5.20 -23.86
CA ALA A 373 25.98 6.01 -24.97
C ALA A 373 27.14 6.86 -25.48
N ALA A 374 27.54 6.62 -26.67
CA ALA A 374 28.83 6.81 -27.26
C ALA A 374 29.46 8.23 -27.27
N SER A 375 28.83 9.30 -26.75
CA SER A 375 29.37 10.63 -27.06
C SER A 375 29.82 11.52 -25.91
N LEU A 376 29.24 11.37 -24.73
CA LEU A 376 29.55 12.28 -23.61
C LEU A 376 30.61 11.71 -22.65
N VAL A 377 30.71 10.39 -22.55
CA VAL A 377 31.66 9.71 -21.65
C VAL A 377 32.91 9.23 -22.36
N SER A 378 32.87 9.10 -23.70
CA SER A 378 34.03 8.63 -24.51
C SER A 378 35.24 9.58 -24.55
N GLN A 379 35.07 10.84 -24.10
CA GLN A 379 36.16 11.80 -23.98
C GLN A 379 36.81 11.80 -22.59
N ALA A 380 36.21 11.20 -21.60
CA ALA A 380 36.80 11.04 -20.28
C ALA A 380 37.55 9.70 -20.28
N ASN A 381 38.88 9.81 -20.43
CA ASN A 381 39.90 8.76 -20.31
C ASN A 381 39.44 7.46 -19.63
N SER A 382 39.93 6.32 -20.11
CA SER A 382 39.85 4.91 -19.68
C SER A 382 40.03 4.59 -18.18
N LYS A 383 39.70 5.50 -17.28
CA LYS A 383 39.86 5.40 -15.82
C LYS A 383 38.53 5.24 -15.06
N TYR A 384 37.39 5.28 -15.74
CA TYR A 384 36.10 5.12 -15.03
C TYR A 384 35.75 3.66 -14.91
N LEU A 385 35.54 3.21 -13.65
CA LEU A 385 35.03 1.90 -13.34
C LEU A 385 33.58 1.80 -13.79
N PRO A 386 33.09 0.59 -14.19
CA PRO A 386 31.70 0.38 -14.50
C PRO A 386 30.80 0.75 -13.31
N TYR A 387 29.62 1.32 -13.58
CA TYR A 387 28.62 1.65 -12.58
C TYR A 387 27.21 1.24 -13.07
N THR A 388 26.27 1.10 -12.13
CA THR A 388 24.90 0.67 -12.42
C THR A 388 24.01 1.85 -12.82
N THR A 389 22.96 1.57 -13.62
CA THR A 389 21.91 2.55 -13.94
C THR A 389 21.16 2.98 -12.70
N LEU A 390 20.87 2.01 -11.79
CA LEU A 390 20.19 2.25 -10.52
C LEU A 390 21.19 2.43 -9.39
N GLY A 391 20.89 3.35 -8.47
CA GLY A 391 21.64 3.58 -7.25
C GLY A 391 20.77 4.24 -6.18
N TYR A 392 21.31 4.35 -4.97
CA TYR A 392 20.64 4.99 -3.84
C TYR A 392 21.47 6.15 -3.28
N ALA A 393 20.82 7.15 -2.69
CA ALA A 393 21.55 8.24 -2.04
C ALA A 393 22.24 7.78 -0.74
N ASN A 394 21.66 6.79 -0.04
CA ASN A 394 22.22 6.26 1.21
C ASN A 394 21.90 4.77 1.38
N GLY A 395 22.44 4.13 2.41
CA GLY A 395 22.10 2.76 2.80
C GLY A 395 23.26 1.77 2.78
N LEU A 396 22.89 0.47 2.84
CA LEU A 396 23.80 -0.68 2.97
C LEU A 396 24.78 -0.84 1.79
N GLY A 397 24.38 -0.36 0.61
CA GLY A 397 25.20 -0.44 -0.60
C GLY A 397 26.41 0.48 -0.60
N TYR A 398 26.63 1.31 0.43
CA TYR A 398 27.77 2.20 0.52
C TYR A 398 29.10 1.43 0.52
N LYS A 399 30.06 1.93 -0.26
CA LYS A 399 31.44 1.42 -0.31
C LYS A 399 32.39 2.59 -0.14
N ALA A 400 33.28 2.54 0.87
CA ALA A 400 34.26 3.57 1.13
C ALA A 400 35.22 3.80 -0.07
N VAL A 401 35.49 2.75 -0.84
CA VAL A 401 36.17 2.80 -2.12
C VAL A 401 35.25 2.18 -3.16
N TYR A 402 35.00 2.90 -4.25
CA TYR A 402 34.12 2.40 -5.31
C TYR A 402 34.69 1.11 -5.90
N PRO A 403 33.91 0.01 -5.91
CA PRO A 403 34.37 -1.30 -6.38
C PRO A 403 34.50 -1.33 -7.91
N ASP A 404 35.37 -2.17 -8.42
CA ASP A 404 35.37 -2.53 -9.83
C ASP A 404 34.22 -3.55 -10.08
N LEU A 405 33.22 -3.12 -10.84
CA LEU A 405 32.05 -3.94 -11.19
C LEU A 405 32.24 -4.72 -12.49
N THR A 406 33.43 -4.75 -13.12
CA THR A 406 33.65 -5.36 -14.43
C THR A 406 33.08 -6.79 -14.49
N ASP A 407 33.43 -7.62 -13.52
CA ASP A 407 33.04 -9.04 -13.46
C ASP A 407 31.85 -9.31 -12.51
N VAL A 408 31.17 -8.26 -11.99
CA VAL A 408 30.05 -8.39 -11.08
C VAL A 408 28.76 -8.49 -11.88
N ASP A 409 27.91 -9.48 -11.57
CA ASP A 409 26.53 -9.55 -12.07
C ASP A 409 25.65 -8.64 -11.21
N THR A 410 25.34 -7.46 -11.74
CA THR A 410 24.50 -6.46 -11.07
C THR A 410 23.00 -6.71 -11.26
N THR A 411 22.63 -7.73 -12.06
CA THR A 411 21.23 -8.13 -12.29
C THR A 411 20.79 -9.27 -11.36
N ALA A 412 21.72 -9.81 -10.58
CA ALA A 412 21.45 -10.89 -9.65
C ALA A 412 20.43 -10.45 -8.56
N PRO A 413 19.50 -11.34 -8.13
CA PRO A 413 18.47 -11.01 -7.13
C PRO A 413 19.01 -10.46 -5.82
N ASP A 414 20.21 -10.85 -5.42
CA ASP A 414 20.85 -10.42 -4.15
C ASP A 414 21.78 -9.22 -4.29
N TYR A 415 21.87 -8.64 -5.50
CA TYR A 415 22.74 -7.48 -5.68
C TYR A 415 22.19 -6.26 -4.94
N GLN A 416 23.05 -5.63 -4.12
CA GLN A 416 22.77 -4.34 -3.49
C GLN A 416 23.34 -3.22 -4.34
N GLN A 417 22.48 -2.29 -4.77
CA GLN A 417 22.91 -1.12 -5.54
C GLN A 417 23.79 -0.22 -4.68
N ILE A 418 24.78 0.40 -5.35
CA ILE A 418 25.72 1.32 -4.68
C ILE A 418 24.93 2.52 -4.08
N ALA A 419 25.32 2.89 -2.86
CA ALA A 419 24.82 4.06 -2.14
C ALA A 419 25.94 5.08 -1.89
N ALA A 420 25.56 6.37 -1.81
CA ALA A 420 26.54 7.46 -1.61
C ALA A 420 26.88 7.69 -0.13
N VAL A 421 25.96 7.47 0.80
CA VAL A 421 26.13 7.72 2.24
C VAL A 421 25.95 6.41 3.03
N PRO A 422 26.86 6.11 3.99
CA PRO A 422 26.75 4.90 4.80
C PRO A 422 25.65 5.04 5.86
N LEU A 423 24.59 4.21 5.75
CA LEU A 423 23.57 4.05 6.76
C LEU A 423 23.26 2.57 6.97
N PRO A 424 22.73 2.17 8.15
CA PRO A 424 22.39 0.77 8.46
C PRO A 424 21.22 0.23 7.62
N MET A 425 20.46 1.11 6.98
CA MET A 425 19.42 0.83 5.98
C MET A 425 19.29 2.04 5.06
N GLU A 426 18.75 1.86 3.89
CA GLU A 426 18.34 2.95 3.01
C GLU A 426 17.12 3.66 3.60
N THR A 427 16.94 4.94 3.31
CA THR A 427 15.86 5.75 3.90
C THR A 427 14.81 6.15 2.89
N HIS A 428 13.64 6.51 3.41
CA HIS A 428 12.62 7.18 2.60
C HIS A 428 13.17 8.47 1.98
N ALA A 429 12.46 8.97 0.98
CA ALA A 429 12.71 10.27 0.34
C ALA A 429 11.45 11.13 0.37
N GLY A 430 11.64 12.45 0.28
CA GLY A 430 10.59 13.43 0.56
C GLY A 430 9.95 14.07 -0.68
N GLU A 431 10.24 13.57 -1.89
CA GLU A 431 9.59 14.06 -3.10
C GLU A 431 8.14 13.59 -3.21
N ASP A 432 7.36 14.33 -4.01
CA ASP A 432 5.99 13.96 -4.32
C ASP A 432 5.93 12.59 -5.00
N VAL A 433 4.90 11.81 -4.70
CA VAL A 433 4.59 10.54 -5.37
C VAL A 433 3.43 10.70 -6.34
N ALA A 434 3.26 9.76 -7.27
CA ALA A 434 2.13 9.77 -8.18
C ALA A 434 0.92 9.06 -7.58
N ALA A 435 -0.27 9.59 -7.87
CA ALA A 435 -1.53 8.85 -7.72
C ALA A 435 -2.20 8.73 -9.09
N PHE A 436 -2.64 7.53 -9.41
CA PHE A 436 -3.36 7.19 -10.63
C PHE A 436 -4.78 6.77 -10.25
N ALA A 437 -5.79 7.22 -10.99
CA ALA A 437 -7.17 6.85 -10.69
C ALA A 437 -7.97 6.56 -11.95
N ALA A 438 -8.85 5.57 -11.83
CA ALA A 438 -9.77 5.16 -12.89
C ALA A 438 -11.16 4.84 -12.33
N GLY A 439 -12.16 4.90 -13.21
CA GLY A 439 -13.55 4.58 -12.90
C GLY A 439 -14.33 5.75 -12.30
N LYS A 440 -15.39 5.41 -11.59
CA LYS A 440 -16.35 6.37 -11.01
C LYS A 440 -15.67 7.32 -10.04
N ALA A 441 -15.93 8.62 -10.13
CA ALA A 441 -15.35 9.68 -9.29
C ALA A 441 -13.82 9.91 -9.44
N ALA A 442 -13.12 9.20 -10.32
CA ALA A 442 -11.66 9.31 -10.51
C ALA A 442 -11.19 10.75 -10.86
N HIS A 443 -12.06 11.58 -11.44
CA HIS A 443 -11.80 12.98 -11.78
C HIS A 443 -11.43 13.87 -10.57
N GLY A 444 -11.69 13.39 -9.35
CA GLY A 444 -11.24 14.02 -8.11
C GLY A 444 -9.73 13.97 -7.90
N VAL A 445 -9.03 13.01 -8.53
CA VAL A 445 -7.56 12.87 -8.49
C VAL A 445 -6.95 13.70 -9.61
N LYS A 446 -6.39 14.88 -9.29
CA LYS A 446 -5.86 15.82 -10.28
C LYS A 446 -4.90 16.86 -9.71
N GLY A 447 -3.96 17.30 -10.52
CA GLY A 447 -3.02 18.38 -10.20
C GLY A 447 -1.99 17.96 -9.15
N VAL A 448 -1.69 18.83 -8.18
CA VAL A 448 -0.85 18.55 -7.02
C VAL A 448 -1.73 18.60 -5.78
N MET A 449 -1.76 17.52 -5.00
CA MET A 449 -2.68 17.36 -3.88
C MET A 449 -1.92 17.15 -2.56
N GLU A 450 -2.52 17.56 -1.45
CA GLU A 450 -2.16 17.05 -0.13
C GLU A 450 -2.63 15.59 -0.01
N GLN A 451 -1.91 14.77 0.74
CA GLN A 451 -2.15 13.33 0.82
C GLN A 451 -3.50 12.99 1.48
N ASP A 452 -3.92 13.78 2.46
CA ASP A 452 -5.22 13.68 3.14
C ASP A 452 -6.43 13.91 2.18
N ARG A 453 -6.20 14.58 1.05
CA ARG A 453 -7.26 14.79 0.06
C ARG A 453 -7.71 13.50 -0.63
N LEU A 454 -6.86 12.47 -0.64
CA LEU A 454 -7.24 11.16 -1.18
C LEU A 454 -8.40 10.54 -0.37
N PHE A 455 -8.37 10.68 0.96
CA PHE A 455 -9.50 10.30 1.82
C PHE A 455 -10.82 10.91 1.34
N HIS A 456 -10.83 12.21 1.12
CA HIS A 456 -12.06 12.91 0.72
C HIS A 456 -12.57 12.48 -0.65
N VAL A 457 -11.65 12.20 -1.60
CA VAL A 457 -12.03 11.65 -2.92
C VAL A 457 -12.66 10.27 -2.78
N MET A 458 -12.06 9.39 -1.97
CA MET A 458 -12.57 8.05 -1.73
C MET A 458 -13.88 8.06 -0.94
N MET A 459 -13.99 8.89 0.09
CA MET A 459 -15.23 9.03 0.88
C MET A 459 -16.39 9.57 0.06
N GLN A 460 -16.15 10.60 -0.77
CA GLN A 460 -17.18 11.11 -1.68
C GLN A 460 -17.65 10.04 -2.66
N ALA A 461 -16.75 9.16 -3.11
CA ALA A 461 -17.11 8.03 -3.97
C ALA A 461 -17.91 6.96 -3.22
N LEU A 462 -17.49 6.62 -1.99
CA LEU A 462 -17.96 5.45 -1.26
C LEU A 462 -19.28 5.69 -0.51
N ILE A 463 -19.45 6.86 0.11
CA ILE A 463 -20.58 7.17 0.98
C ILE A 463 -21.33 8.36 0.42
N ASN A 464 -22.60 8.13 0.08
CA ASN A 464 -23.51 9.19 -0.33
C ASN A 464 -23.98 9.93 0.94
N ASP A 465 -23.40 11.08 1.25
CA ASP A 465 -23.91 11.97 2.28
C ASP A 465 -24.67 13.14 1.64
N PRO A 466 -26.02 13.02 1.49
CA PRO A 466 -26.83 14.05 0.85
C PRO A 466 -26.92 15.36 1.68
N THR A 467 -26.25 15.42 2.84
CA THR A 467 -26.26 16.60 3.73
C THR A 467 -25.04 17.52 3.57
N LYS A 468 -24.08 17.15 2.71
CA LYS A 468 -22.81 17.89 2.53
C LYS A 468 -22.61 18.49 1.12
N ASP A 469 -23.68 18.55 0.26
CA ASP A 469 -23.67 19.31 -0.99
C ASP A 469 -23.97 20.78 -0.78
#